data_524c0678c6abb5508c75e2ac7bf06199
#
_entry.id   524c0678c6abb5508c75e2ac7bf06199
#
_cell.length_a   1.000
_cell.length_b   1.000
_cell.length_c   1.000
_cell.angle_alpha   90.00
_cell.angle_beta   90.00
_cell.angle_gamma   90.00
#
_symmetry.space_group_name_H-M   'P 1'
#
loop_
_entity.id
_entity.type
_entity.pdbx_description
1 polymer ?
#
loop_
_entity_poly.entity_id
_entity_poly.type
_entity_poly.pdbx_seq_one_letter_code
_entity_poly.pdbx_strand_id
1 'polypeptide(L)'
;RGQQAATLGGQVVRLADQIAYINHDIEDALRGGVIYPMDIPLEVSSVLGFTHGERINALVVDVIRASRDQDSIRQSEEAGEAMSLLREFMFENVYTNPMAKGEEGKAQEMLRRLFDHYRRDPDALPADFQEIRLEEGVDRAVCDYIAGMTDPFAIEQFSRLFIPTAWSVK
;
A
#
# COMPACT_ATOMS: atom_id res chain seq x y z
N ARG A 1 -5.19 20.40 -0.87
CA ARG A 1 -6.65 20.10 -0.79
C ARG A 1 -6.99 19.38 -2.08
N GLY A 2 -7.10 18.01 -2.03
CA GLY A 2 -7.51 17.22 -3.18
C GLY A 2 -8.95 17.56 -3.57
N GLN A 3 -9.22 17.60 -4.88
CA GLN A 3 -10.56 17.84 -5.42
C GLN A 3 -11.53 16.77 -4.88
N GLN A 4 -12.67 17.19 -4.36
CA GLN A 4 -13.73 16.28 -3.93
C GLN A 4 -14.31 15.59 -5.17
N ALA A 5 -14.52 14.26 -5.10
CA ALA A 5 -15.12 13.54 -6.21
C ALA A 5 -16.50 14.09 -6.54
N ALA A 6 -16.78 14.29 -7.83
CA ALA A 6 -17.99 14.94 -8.31
C ALA A 6 -19.27 14.09 -8.13
N THR A 7 -19.11 12.75 -8.08
CA THR A 7 -20.23 11.83 -7.92
C THR A 7 -20.25 11.20 -6.53
N LEU A 8 -21.43 10.82 -6.04
CA LEU A 8 -21.56 10.13 -4.76
C LEU A 8 -20.78 8.80 -4.76
N GLY A 9 -20.80 8.04 -5.87
CA GLY A 9 -20.00 6.83 -6.00
C GLY A 9 -18.50 7.08 -5.88
N GLY A 10 -18.01 8.15 -6.50
CA GLY A 10 -16.60 8.56 -6.37
C GLY A 10 -16.24 8.97 -4.94
N GLN A 11 -17.17 9.63 -4.21
CA GLN A 11 -16.96 9.98 -2.80
C GLN A 11 -16.92 8.74 -1.91
N VAL A 12 -17.79 7.74 -2.16
CA VAL A 12 -17.73 6.44 -1.45
C VAL A 12 -16.40 5.75 -1.66
N VAL A 13 -15.96 5.60 -2.92
CA VAL A 13 -14.69 4.94 -3.25
C VAL A 13 -13.52 5.66 -2.57
N ARG A 14 -13.49 6.99 -2.60
CA ARG A 14 -12.45 7.78 -1.96
C ARG A 14 -12.36 7.55 -0.45
N LEU A 15 -13.50 7.51 0.25
CA LEU A 15 -13.50 7.26 1.70
C LEU A 15 -13.15 5.80 2.01
N ALA A 16 -13.67 4.86 1.23
CA ALA A 16 -13.33 3.44 1.38
C ALA A 16 -11.82 3.19 1.19
N ASP A 17 -11.22 3.80 0.17
CA ASP A 17 -9.79 3.76 -0.08
C ASP A 17 -8.97 4.30 1.10
N GLN A 18 -9.34 5.47 1.62
CA GLN A 18 -8.68 6.06 2.78
C GLN A 18 -8.79 5.18 4.04
N ILE A 19 -9.93 4.56 4.27
CA ILE A 19 -10.15 3.64 5.40
C ILE A 19 -9.33 2.38 5.21
N ALA A 20 -9.33 1.80 4.02
CA ALA A 20 -8.56 0.60 3.72
C ALA A 20 -7.06 0.83 3.88
N TYR A 21 -6.53 1.87 3.24
CA TYR A 21 -5.10 2.19 3.26
C TYR A 21 -4.56 2.36 4.67
N ILE A 22 -5.13 3.28 5.46
CA ILE A 22 -4.59 3.54 6.81
C ILE A 22 -4.64 2.31 7.70
N ASN A 23 -5.67 1.47 7.57
CA ASN A 23 -5.79 0.26 8.38
C ASN A 23 -4.82 -0.83 7.94
N HIS A 24 -4.55 -0.98 6.64
CA HIS A 24 -3.52 -1.90 6.15
C HIS A 24 -2.12 -1.43 6.54
N ASP A 25 -1.81 -0.14 6.42
CA ASP A 25 -0.52 0.42 6.81
C ASP A 25 -0.24 0.20 8.32
N ILE A 26 -1.26 0.33 9.18
CA ILE A 26 -1.13 0.02 10.61
C ILE A 26 -0.79 -1.46 10.81
N GLU A 27 -1.51 -2.38 10.16
CA GLU A 27 -1.26 -3.82 10.29
C GLU A 27 0.16 -4.18 9.82
N ASP A 28 0.62 -3.58 8.72
CA ASP A 28 1.96 -3.80 8.20
C ASP A 28 3.03 -3.22 9.14
N ALA A 29 2.79 -2.03 9.70
CA ALA A 29 3.69 -1.42 10.68
C ALA A 29 3.78 -2.24 11.99
N LEU A 30 2.65 -2.79 12.46
CA LEU A 30 2.60 -3.69 13.62
C LEU A 30 3.33 -5.00 13.32
N ARG A 31 3.09 -5.60 12.16
CA ARG A 31 3.74 -6.84 11.71
C ARG A 31 5.25 -6.66 11.51
N GLY A 32 5.64 -5.51 10.99
CA GLY A 32 7.05 -5.12 10.81
C GLY A 32 7.75 -4.69 12.10
N GLY A 33 7.03 -4.58 13.23
CA GLY A 33 7.60 -4.15 14.51
C GLY A 33 8.03 -2.67 14.53
N VAL A 34 7.47 -1.85 13.61
CA VAL A 34 7.74 -0.40 13.54
C VAL A 34 6.99 0.34 14.65
N ILE A 35 5.79 -0.12 14.97
CA ILE A 35 4.95 0.36 16.08
C ILE A 35 4.36 -0.83 16.84
N TYR A 36 3.84 -0.55 18.05
CA TYR A 36 3.08 -1.51 18.87
C TYR A 36 1.64 -1.02 19.05
N PRO A 37 0.67 -1.90 19.37
CA PRO A 37 -0.73 -1.50 19.53
C PRO A 37 -0.95 -0.39 20.59
N MET A 38 -0.09 -0.33 21.60
CA MET A 38 -0.15 0.67 22.66
C MET A 38 0.41 2.05 22.25
N ASP A 39 1.10 2.14 21.11
CA ASP A 39 1.64 3.41 20.62
C ASP A 39 0.55 4.24 19.92
N ILE A 40 -0.53 3.58 19.45
CA ILE A 40 -1.66 4.27 18.81
C ILE A 40 -2.35 5.16 19.88
N PRO A 41 -2.54 6.47 19.59
CA PRO A 41 -3.14 7.38 20.56
C PRO A 41 -4.47 6.88 21.12
N LEU A 42 -4.64 7.00 22.44
CA LEU A 42 -5.85 6.52 23.12
C LEU A 42 -7.12 7.24 22.64
N GLU A 43 -6.98 8.52 22.27
CA GLU A 43 -8.04 9.32 21.68
C GLU A 43 -8.56 8.72 20.40
N VAL A 44 -7.67 8.18 19.56
CA VAL A 44 -8.03 7.48 18.33
C VAL A 44 -8.69 6.15 18.65
N SER A 45 -8.06 5.34 19.52
CA SER A 45 -8.54 4.01 19.84
C SER A 45 -9.89 4.01 20.57
N SER A 46 -10.18 5.04 21.36
CA SER A 46 -11.47 5.20 22.04
C SER A 46 -12.64 5.47 21.07
N VAL A 47 -12.38 6.12 19.94
CA VAL A 47 -13.39 6.43 18.92
C VAL A 47 -13.49 5.32 17.87
N LEU A 48 -12.34 4.85 17.38
CA LEU A 48 -12.27 3.94 16.23
C LEU A 48 -12.15 2.46 16.63
N GLY A 49 -11.81 2.16 17.88
CA GLY A 49 -11.56 0.80 18.36
C GLY A 49 -10.06 0.44 18.38
N PHE A 50 -9.75 -0.64 19.07
CA PHE A 50 -8.38 -1.10 19.37
C PHE A 50 -7.86 -2.11 18.33
N THR A 51 -8.76 -2.80 17.64
CA THR A 51 -8.42 -3.82 16.65
C THR A 51 -8.66 -3.33 15.22
N HIS A 52 -8.01 -3.98 14.26
CA HIS A 52 -8.24 -3.72 12.83
C HIS A 52 -9.73 -3.79 12.45
N GLY A 53 -10.41 -4.86 12.89
CA GLY A 53 -11.83 -5.06 12.59
C GLY A 53 -12.73 -4.00 13.23
N GLU A 54 -12.44 -3.59 14.48
CA GLU A 54 -13.18 -2.53 15.16
C GLU A 54 -13.02 -1.19 14.44
N ARG A 55 -11.80 -0.83 14.05
CA ARG A 55 -11.52 0.42 13.32
C ARG A 55 -12.27 0.48 11.99
N ILE A 56 -12.19 -0.57 11.18
CA ILE A 56 -12.91 -0.62 9.91
C ILE A 56 -14.42 -0.53 10.15
N ASN A 57 -14.95 -1.31 11.08
CA ASN A 57 -16.38 -1.31 11.38
C ASN A 57 -16.86 0.07 11.86
N ALA A 58 -16.14 0.70 12.79
CA ALA A 58 -16.47 2.03 13.30
C ALA A 58 -16.51 3.05 12.17
N LEU A 59 -15.49 3.10 11.32
CA LEU A 59 -15.38 4.05 10.21
C LEU A 59 -16.44 3.82 9.13
N VAL A 60 -16.72 2.57 8.74
CA VAL A 60 -17.74 2.25 7.74
C VAL A 60 -19.14 2.59 8.26
N VAL A 61 -19.45 2.22 9.51
CA VAL A 61 -20.76 2.51 10.13
C VAL A 61 -20.92 4.02 10.31
N ASP A 62 -19.85 4.74 10.68
CA ASP A 62 -19.86 6.20 10.78
C ASP A 62 -20.21 6.86 9.43
N VAL A 63 -19.49 6.50 8.35
CA VAL A 63 -19.76 7.03 7.01
C VAL A 63 -21.22 6.79 6.60
N ILE A 64 -21.76 5.59 6.84
CA ILE A 64 -23.16 5.26 6.51
C ILE A 64 -24.11 6.16 7.30
N ARG A 65 -23.88 6.34 8.60
CA ARG A 65 -24.75 7.16 9.48
C ARG A 65 -24.65 8.65 9.17
N ALA A 66 -23.43 9.14 8.99
CA ALA A 66 -23.19 10.57 8.74
C ALA A 66 -23.64 11.01 7.35
N SER A 67 -23.74 10.09 6.39
CA SER A 67 -24.18 10.37 5.02
C SER A 67 -25.67 10.16 4.79
N ARG A 68 -26.42 9.58 5.76
CA ARG A 68 -27.84 9.33 5.61
C ARG A 68 -28.60 10.64 5.40
N ASP A 69 -29.43 10.67 4.36
CA ASP A 69 -30.25 11.83 3.97
C ASP A 69 -29.43 13.11 3.68
N GLN A 70 -28.17 12.92 3.22
CA GLN A 70 -27.28 14.01 2.82
C GLN A 70 -26.95 13.96 1.33
N ASP A 71 -26.66 15.12 0.76
CA ASP A 71 -26.27 15.27 -0.64
C ASP A 71 -24.77 14.92 -0.90
N SER A 72 -24.05 14.46 0.11
CA SER A 72 -22.63 14.11 0.05
C SER A 72 -22.31 12.95 0.97
N ILE A 73 -21.29 12.18 0.60
CA ILE A 73 -20.74 11.11 1.44
C ILE A 73 -19.66 11.71 2.34
N ARG A 74 -19.80 11.50 3.64
CA ARG A 74 -18.92 12.12 4.65
C ARG A 74 -18.77 11.27 5.89
N GLN A 75 -17.76 11.58 6.67
CA GLN A 75 -17.59 11.12 8.06
C GLN A 75 -18.23 12.13 9.01
N SER A 76 -18.55 11.71 10.23
CA SER A 76 -18.86 12.62 11.33
C SER A 76 -17.61 13.44 11.69
N GLU A 77 -17.80 14.52 12.45
CA GLU A 77 -16.70 15.34 12.96
C GLU A 77 -15.77 14.52 13.85
N GLU A 78 -16.32 13.74 14.76
CA GLU A 78 -15.60 12.88 15.70
C GLU A 78 -14.73 11.84 14.98
N ALA A 79 -15.29 11.11 14.02
CA ALA A 79 -14.51 10.11 13.24
C ALA A 79 -13.47 10.79 12.32
N GLY A 80 -13.80 11.96 11.78
CA GLY A 80 -12.89 12.77 10.96
C GLY A 80 -11.68 13.28 11.73
N GLU A 81 -11.88 13.73 12.96
CA GLU A 81 -10.80 14.16 13.86
C GLU A 81 -9.93 12.96 14.27
N ALA A 82 -10.54 11.85 14.67
CA ALA A 82 -9.80 10.62 15.02
C ALA A 82 -8.97 10.11 13.83
N MET A 83 -9.51 10.14 12.61
CA MET A 83 -8.77 9.79 11.39
C MET A 83 -7.64 10.77 11.08
N SER A 84 -7.79 12.04 11.39
CA SER A 84 -6.73 13.05 11.19
C SER A 84 -5.57 12.81 12.17
N LEU A 85 -5.88 12.59 13.44
CA LEU A 85 -4.89 12.24 14.47
C LEU A 85 -4.16 10.92 14.12
N LEU A 86 -4.91 9.93 13.64
CA LEU A 86 -4.31 8.67 13.22
C LEU A 86 -3.35 8.84 12.05
N ARG A 87 -3.67 9.67 11.07
CA ARG A 87 -2.77 9.99 9.94
C ARG A 87 -1.51 10.71 10.39
N GLU A 88 -1.65 11.67 11.29
CA GLU A 88 -0.51 12.40 11.87
C GLU A 88 0.41 11.43 12.61
N PHE A 89 -0.14 10.57 13.46
CA PHE A 89 0.60 9.51 14.14
C PHE A 89 1.34 8.60 13.16
N MET A 90 0.69 8.11 12.10
CA MET A 90 1.29 7.26 11.09
C MET A 90 2.40 7.99 10.31
N PHE A 91 2.19 9.27 10.02
CA PHE A 91 3.21 10.06 9.34
C PHE A 91 4.47 10.20 10.18
N GLU A 92 4.33 10.52 11.46
CA GLU A 92 5.46 10.74 12.36
C GLU A 92 6.19 9.44 12.74
N ASN A 93 5.47 8.36 12.98
CA ASN A 93 6.02 7.15 13.57
C ASN A 93 6.29 6.02 12.56
N VAL A 94 5.62 6.03 11.39
CA VAL A 94 5.75 4.97 10.39
C VAL A 94 6.37 5.50 9.11
N TYR A 95 5.74 6.46 8.42
CA TYR A 95 6.18 6.87 7.08
C TYR A 95 7.52 7.63 7.06
N THR A 96 7.91 8.25 8.17
CA THR A 96 9.21 8.91 8.32
C THR A 96 10.22 8.08 9.09
N ASN A 97 9.84 6.89 9.54
CA ASN A 97 10.70 6.02 10.36
C ASN A 97 11.93 5.56 9.57
N PRO A 98 13.16 5.76 10.07
CA PRO A 98 14.37 5.34 9.39
C PRO A 98 14.44 3.83 9.11
N MET A 99 13.79 2.99 9.93
CA MET A 99 13.74 1.55 9.75
C MET A 99 12.92 1.17 8.51
N ALA A 100 11.78 1.83 8.28
CA ALA A 100 10.98 1.65 7.06
C ALA A 100 11.70 2.23 5.83
N LYS A 101 12.32 3.42 5.97
CA LYS A 101 13.08 4.07 4.88
C LYS A 101 14.41 3.41 4.54
N GLY A 102 15.02 2.68 5.47
CA GLY A 102 16.29 2.02 5.24
C GLY A 102 16.25 0.96 4.14
N GLU A 103 15.12 0.31 3.95
CA GLU A 103 14.91 -0.71 2.90
C GLU A 103 14.41 -0.12 1.57
N GLU A 104 13.84 1.10 1.58
CA GLU A 104 13.27 1.73 0.38
C GLU A 104 14.30 1.88 -0.75
N GLY A 105 15.51 2.34 -0.42
CA GLY A 105 16.58 2.48 -1.40
C GLY A 105 17.02 1.15 -2.01
N LYS A 106 17.02 0.06 -1.22
CA LYS A 106 17.32 -1.28 -1.71
C LYS A 106 16.21 -1.80 -2.62
N ALA A 107 14.94 -1.59 -2.25
CA ALA A 107 13.79 -1.96 -3.07
C ALA A 107 13.82 -1.22 -4.41
N GLN A 108 14.07 0.08 -4.42
CA GLN A 108 14.18 0.87 -5.65
C GLN A 108 15.31 0.36 -6.57
N GLU A 109 16.48 0.05 -6.00
CA GLU A 109 17.60 -0.48 -6.78
C GLU A 109 17.28 -1.89 -7.33
N MET A 110 16.64 -2.74 -6.54
CA MET A 110 16.17 -4.05 -6.96
C MET A 110 15.22 -3.95 -8.16
N LEU A 111 14.20 -3.10 -8.06
CA LEU A 111 13.23 -2.89 -9.15
C LEU A 111 13.91 -2.32 -10.41
N ARG A 112 14.84 -1.37 -10.25
CA ARG A 112 15.60 -0.81 -11.38
C ARG A 112 16.41 -1.88 -12.11
N ARG A 113 17.07 -2.77 -11.37
CA ARG A 113 17.85 -3.86 -11.97
C ARG A 113 16.98 -4.91 -12.63
N LEU A 114 15.83 -5.25 -12.06
CA LEU A 114 14.84 -6.13 -12.70
C LEU A 114 14.34 -5.53 -14.00
N PHE A 115 14.00 -4.24 -13.99
CA PHE A 115 13.57 -3.51 -15.18
C PHE A 115 14.64 -3.53 -16.27
N ASP A 116 15.86 -3.16 -15.95
CA ASP A 116 16.98 -3.16 -16.91
C ASP A 116 17.27 -4.55 -17.46
N HIS A 117 17.12 -5.61 -16.65
CA HIS A 117 17.31 -6.99 -17.09
C HIS A 117 16.29 -7.39 -18.17
N TYR A 118 15.00 -7.28 -17.87
CA TYR A 118 13.93 -7.64 -18.79
C TYR A 118 13.84 -6.72 -20.00
N ARG A 119 14.26 -5.47 -19.88
CA ARG A 119 14.36 -4.55 -21.01
C ARG A 119 15.46 -4.96 -21.99
N ARG A 120 16.60 -5.48 -21.50
CA ARG A 120 17.71 -5.96 -22.33
C ARG A 120 17.45 -7.34 -22.95
N ASP A 121 16.72 -8.17 -22.24
CA ASP A 121 16.32 -9.51 -22.66
C ASP A 121 14.78 -9.65 -22.57
N PRO A 122 14.03 -9.07 -23.52
CA PRO A 122 12.57 -9.10 -23.49
C PRO A 122 11.99 -10.50 -23.72
N ASP A 123 12.78 -11.44 -24.26
CA ASP A 123 12.36 -12.82 -24.47
C ASP A 123 12.27 -13.61 -23.15
N ALA A 124 12.91 -13.11 -22.09
CA ALA A 124 12.77 -13.63 -20.72
C ALA A 124 11.44 -13.27 -20.04
N LEU A 125 10.63 -12.38 -20.62
CA LEU A 125 9.28 -12.07 -20.10
C LEU A 125 8.35 -13.29 -20.27
N PRO A 126 7.41 -13.53 -19.31
CA PRO A 126 6.38 -14.56 -19.45
C PRO A 126 5.51 -14.34 -20.71
N ALA A 127 4.90 -15.43 -21.19
CA ALA A 127 4.13 -15.43 -22.44
C ALA A 127 3.02 -14.36 -22.46
N ASP A 128 2.33 -14.15 -21.34
CA ASP A 128 1.23 -13.17 -21.22
C ASP A 128 1.69 -11.73 -21.48
N PHE A 129 2.97 -11.43 -21.25
CA PHE A 129 3.54 -10.10 -21.49
C PHE A 129 4.17 -9.94 -22.87
N GLN A 130 4.32 -11.01 -23.65
CA GLN A 130 4.82 -10.91 -25.01
C GLN A 130 3.82 -10.22 -25.95
N GLU A 131 2.51 -10.40 -25.74
CA GLU A 131 1.47 -9.72 -26.48
C GLU A 131 1.51 -8.21 -26.23
N ILE A 132 1.58 -7.80 -24.96
CA ILE A 132 1.74 -6.38 -24.57
C ILE A 132 3.02 -5.78 -25.16
N ARG A 133 4.11 -6.55 -25.19
CA ARG A 133 5.38 -6.14 -25.82
C ARG A 133 5.21 -5.81 -27.29
N LEU A 134 4.43 -6.61 -28.02
CA LEU A 134 4.20 -6.40 -29.44
C LEU A 134 3.28 -5.23 -29.74
N GLU A 135 2.30 -4.99 -28.88
CA GLU A 135 1.30 -3.93 -29.06
C GLU A 135 1.74 -2.58 -28.49
N GLU A 136 2.33 -2.57 -27.29
CA GLU A 136 2.62 -1.34 -26.51
C GLU A 136 4.13 -1.10 -26.31
N GLY A 137 4.97 -2.03 -26.71
CA GLY A 137 6.42 -1.93 -26.59
C GLY A 137 7.02 -2.56 -25.34
N VAL A 138 8.35 -2.72 -25.38
CA VAL A 138 9.13 -3.43 -24.35
C VAL A 138 8.99 -2.77 -22.97
N ASP A 139 9.16 -1.45 -22.90
CA ASP A 139 9.17 -0.74 -21.63
C ASP A 139 7.83 -0.88 -20.90
N ARG A 140 6.71 -0.88 -21.63
CA ARG A 140 5.39 -1.09 -21.08
C ARG A 140 5.20 -2.51 -20.55
N ALA A 141 5.52 -3.52 -21.36
CA ALA A 141 5.41 -4.91 -20.93
C ALA A 141 6.26 -5.22 -19.68
N VAL A 142 7.46 -4.66 -19.59
CA VAL A 142 8.33 -4.81 -18.42
C VAL A 142 7.73 -4.12 -17.19
N CYS A 143 7.20 -2.89 -17.34
CA CYS A 143 6.52 -2.20 -16.25
C CYS A 143 5.34 -3.02 -15.72
N ASP A 144 4.48 -3.52 -16.60
CA ASP A 144 3.28 -4.27 -16.20
C ASP A 144 3.66 -5.59 -15.54
N TYR A 145 4.71 -6.27 -16.04
CA TYR A 145 5.21 -7.50 -15.42
C TYR A 145 5.73 -7.24 -13.98
N ILE A 146 6.56 -6.20 -13.79
CA ILE A 146 7.12 -5.87 -12.47
C ILE A 146 6.02 -5.36 -11.53
N ALA A 147 5.09 -4.54 -12.02
CA ALA A 147 3.97 -4.03 -11.22
C ALA A 147 3.02 -5.13 -10.74
N GLY A 148 2.95 -6.25 -11.47
CA GLY A 148 2.17 -7.43 -11.08
C GLY A 148 2.88 -8.37 -10.08
N MET A 149 4.14 -8.11 -9.74
CA MET A 149 4.87 -8.93 -8.77
C MET A 149 4.43 -8.64 -7.33
N THR A 150 4.33 -9.69 -6.51
CA THR A 150 4.34 -9.54 -5.05
C THR A 150 5.76 -9.28 -4.56
N ASP A 151 5.93 -8.63 -3.41
CA ASP A 151 7.26 -8.36 -2.83
C ASP A 151 8.12 -9.63 -2.71
N PRO A 152 7.62 -10.77 -2.16
CA PRO A 152 8.40 -12.00 -2.10
C PRO A 152 8.83 -12.51 -3.47
N PHE A 153 7.95 -12.40 -4.48
CA PHE A 153 8.26 -12.84 -5.84
C PHE A 153 9.34 -11.95 -6.49
N ALA A 154 9.26 -10.63 -6.31
CA ALA A 154 10.28 -9.71 -6.81
C ALA A 154 11.66 -9.99 -6.18
N ILE A 155 11.71 -10.25 -4.86
CA ILE A 155 12.95 -10.62 -4.15
C ILE A 155 13.49 -11.95 -4.66
N GLU A 156 12.63 -12.94 -4.90
CA GLU A 156 13.03 -14.25 -5.46
C GLU A 156 13.61 -14.10 -6.88
N GLN A 157 12.92 -13.35 -7.76
CA GLN A 157 13.40 -13.07 -9.11
C GLN A 157 14.76 -12.36 -9.08
N PHE A 158 14.89 -11.34 -8.24
CA PHE A 158 16.16 -10.62 -8.07
C PHE A 158 17.28 -11.56 -7.59
N SER A 159 17.00 -12.39 -6.60
CA SER A 159 17.97 -13.34 -6.06
C SER A 159 18.40 -14.36 -7.13
N ARG A 160 17.46 -14.87 -7.89
CA ARG A 160 17.73 -15.82 -8.98
C ARG A 160 18.61 -15.21 -10.07
N LEU A 161 18.40 -13.94 -10.42
CA LEU A 161 19.07 -13.28 -11.54
C LEU A 161 20.43 -12.67 -11.15
N PHE A 162 20.58 -12.21 -9.92
CA PHE A 162 21.71 -11.36 -9.54
C PHE A 162 22.55 -11.89 -8.37
N ILE A 163 22.06 -12.92 -7.66
CA ILE A 163 22.81 -13.51 -6.54
C ILE A 163 23.33 -14.89 -6.96
N PRO A 164 24.63 -15.13 -6.92
CA PRO A 164 25.19 -16.45 -7.20
C PRO A 164 24.67 -17.50 -6.22
N THR A 165 24.30 -18.67 -6.74
CA THR A 165 23.95 -19.81 -5.90
C THR A 165 25.23 -20.42 -5.31
N ALA A 166 25.23 -20.67 -4.00
CA ALA A 166 26.35 -21.33 -3.37
C ALA A 166 26.56 -22.74 -3.95
N TRP A 167 27.82 -23.11 -4.23
CA TRP A 167 28.14 -24.42 -4.73
C TRP A 167 27.95 -25.45 -3.61
N SER A 168 26.88 -26.26 -3.68
CA SER A 168 26.73 -27.41 -2.79
C SER A 168 27.47 -28.60 -3.40
N VAL A 169 28.63 -28.92 -2.82
CA VAL A 169 29.25 -30.23 -3.04
C VAL A 169 28.36 -31.25 -2.31
N LYS A 170 27.71 -32.19 -3.05
CA LYS A 170 27.10 -33.38 -2.48
C LYS A 170 28.17 -34.36 -2.09
#